data_3de142ae5a4964a650cd864460984312
#
_entry.id   3de142ae5a4964a650cd864460984312
#
_cell.length_a   1.000
_cell.length_b   1.000
_cell.length_c   1.000
_cell.angle_alpha   90.00
_cell.angle_beta   90.00
_cell.angle_gamma   90.00
#
_symmetry.space_group_name_H-M   'P 1'
#
loop_
_entity.id
_entity.type
_entity.pdbx_description
1 polymer ?
#
loop_
_entity_poly.entity_id
_entity_poly.type
_entity_poly.pdbx_seq_one_letter_code
_entity_poly.pdbx_strand_id
1 'polypeptide(L)'
;MKKRLDYERSSGNVFVDIGFSSEEAEELGVKSRLIGAINETVRRRKLTQVEAAKICRTDQPTLSKILRGRVESVTIDRLAGYLTALGRTVEIRVTPYNARVKAGHLVTVA
;
A
#
# COMPACT_ATOMS: atom_id res chain seq x y z
N MET A 1 7.14 -23.17 11.71
CA MET A 1 6.74 -22.35 12.26
C MET A 1 7.53 -21.47 12.94
N LYS A 2 8.49 -21.73 13.27
CA LYS A 2 9.29 -20.91 13.79
C LYS A 2 9.59 -19.80 12.97
N LYS A 3 9.67 -19.91 11.71
CA LYS A 3 9.91 -18.88 10.90
C LYS A 3 8.86 -17.92 11.00
N ARG A 4 7.67 -18.36 11.07
CA ARG A 4 6.63 -17.50 11.19
C ARG A 4 6.74 -16.76 12.46
N LEU A 5 7.18 -17.38 13.48
CA LEU A 5 7.38 -16.75 14.69
C LEU A 5 8.35 -15.67 14.61
N ASP A 6 9.43 -15.87 13.93
CA ASP A 6 10.42 -14.85 13.77
C ASP A 6 9.87 -13.68 13.01
N TYR A 7 9.08 -13.95 12.01
CA TYR A 7 8.48 -12.90 11.23
C TYR A 7 7.58 -12.05 12.10
N GLU A 8 6.82 -12.65 12.99
CA GLU A 8 5.96 -11.91 13.85
C GLU A 8 6.71 -11.06 14.83
N ARG A 9 7.82 -11.53 15.32
CA ARG A 9 8.60 -10.75 16.24
C ARG A 9 9.23 -9.57 15.58
N SER A 10 9.39 -9.58 14.28
CA SER A 10 10.01 -8.50 13.57
C SER A 10 8.98 -7.48 13.18
N SER A 11 8.01 -7.17 13.88
CA SER A 11 7.02 -6.16 13.59
C SER A 11 6.15 -6.48 12.39
N GLY A 12 6.51 -7.42 11.58
CA GLY A 12 5.77 -7.72 10.38
C GLY A 12 5.90 -6.66 9.30
N ASN A 13 6.85 -5.76 9.41
CA ASN A 13 7.04 -4.70 8.44
C ASN A 13 8.51 -4.68 8.03
N VAL A 14 8.77 -5.10 6.80
CA VAL A 14 10.12 -5.21 6.31
C VAL A 14 10.83 -3.86 6.27
N PHE A 15 10.10 -2.77 6.15
CA PHE A 15 10.72 -1.45 6.08
C PHE A 15 11.36 -1.06 7.41
N VAL A 16 10.77 -1.47 8.53
CA VAL A 16 11.39 -1.23 9.82
C VAL A 16 12.66 -2.05 9.90
N ASP A 17 12.62 -3.28 9.43
CA ASP A 17 13.77 -4.19 9.52
C ASP A 17 14.95 -3.69 8.72
N ILE A 18 14.74 -2.92 7.67
CA ILE A 18 15.83 -2.39 6.86
C ILE A 18 16.17 -0.94 7.20
N GLY A 19 15.68 -0.43 8.32
CA GLY A 19 16.18 0.83 8.85
C GLY A 19 15.30 2.05 8.77
N PHE A 20 14.08 1.94 8.28
CA PHE A 20 13.18 3.10 8.27
C PHE A 20 12.61 3.33 9.67
N SER A 21 12.24 4.55 9.99
CA SER A 21 11.58 4.84 11.25
C SER A 21 10.21 4.15 11.26
N SER A 22 9.62 4.03 12.44
CA SER A 22 8.32 3.39 12.56
C SER A 22 7.25 4.07 11.71
N GLU A 23 7.22 5.39 11.73
CA GLU A 23 6.23 6.12 10.94
C GLU A 23 6.45 5.95 9.46
N GLU A 24 7.70 6.06 9.02
CA GLU A 24 8.02 5.88 7.62
C GLU A 24 7.69 4.47 7.17
N ALA A 25 8.02 3.49 8.00
CA ALA A 25 7.77 2.09 7.66
C ALA A 25 6.29 1.80 7.55
N GLU A 26 5.47 2.40 8.41
CA GLU A 26 4.02 2.21 8.34
C GLU A 26 3.47 2.78 7.05
N GLU A 27 3.91 3.96 6.68
CA GLU A 27 3.44 4.58 5.45
C GLU A 27 3.85 3.75 4.23
N LEU A 28 5.10 3.30 4.20
CA LEU A 28 5.58 2.48 3.08
C LEU A 28 4.85 1.14 3.03
N GLY A 29 4.55 0.58 4.19
CA GLY A 29 3.77 -0.66 4.26
C GLY A 29 2.38 -0.50 3.68
N VAL A 30 1.70 0.61 4.00
CA VAL A 30 0.39 0.88 3.44
C VAL A 30 0.49 1.05 1.93
N LYS A 31 1.46 1.81 1.46
CA LYS A 31 1.65 2.02 0.02
C LYS A 31 1.88 0.69 -0.69
N SER A 32 2.68 -0.18 -0.12
CA SER A 32 2.94 -1.50 -0.71
C SER A 32 1.67 -2.32 -0.84
N ARG A 33 0.81 -2.28 0.19
CA ARG A 33 -0.44 -3.00 0.13
C ARG A 33 -1.37 -2.44 -0.92
N LEU A 34 -1.42 -1.12 -1.06
CA LEU A 34 -2.25 -0.48 -2.07
C LEU A 34 -1.75 -0.83 -3.46
N ILE A 35 -0.44 -0.85 -3.66
CA ILE A 35 0.14 -1.23 -4.94
C ILE A 35 -0.21 -2.69 -5.26
N GLY A 36 -0.15 -3.56 -4.26
CA GLY A 36 -0.56 -4.96 -4.43
C GLY A 36 -2.01 -5.07 -4.88
N ALA A 37 -2.89 -4.26 -4.28
CA ALA A 37 -4.30 -4.27 -4.65
C ALA A 37 -4.51 -3.77 -6.08
N ILE A 38 -3.72 -2.76 -6.49
CA ILE A 38 -3.80 -2.25 -7.86
C ILE A 38 -3.37 -3.34 -8.84
N ASN A 39 -2.24 -3.99 -8.57
CA ASN A 39 -1.75 -5.07 -9.42
C ASN A 39 -2.77 -6.19 -9.53
N GLU A 40 -3.39 -6.55 -8.42
CA GLU A 40 -4.39 -7.60 -8.42
C GLU A 40 -5.60 -7.20 -9.26
N THR A 41 -6.03 -5.96 -9.15
CA THR A 41 -7.20 -5.47 -9.88
C THR A 41 -6.94 -5.43 -11.39
N VAL A 42 -5.75 -4.95 -11.76
CA VAL A 42 -5.36 -4.91 -13.17
C VAL A 42 -5.37 -6.32 -13.74
N ARG A 43 -4.83 -7.29 -12.99
CA ARG A 43 -4.79 -8.66 -13.45
C ARG A 43 -6.19 -9.25 -13.54
N ARG A 44 -7.02 -9.03 -12.55
CA ARG A 44 -8.38 -9.57 -12.56
C ARG A 44 -9.23 -9.00 -13.68
N ARG A 45 -9.05 -7.74 -13.97
CA ARG A 45 -9.77 -7.09 -15.06
C ARG A 45 -9.11 -7.35 -16.41
N LYS A 46 -7.99 -8.06 -16.42
CA LYS A 46 -7.26 -8.41 -17.64
C LYS A 46 -6.90 -7.17 -18.45
N LEU A 47 -6.46 -6.14 -17.75
CA LEU A 47 -6.04 -4.89 -18.40
C LEU A 47 -4.58 -4.93 -18.72
N THR A 48 -4.19 -4.29 -19.85
CA THR A 48 -2.79 -4.04 -20.10
C THR A 48 -2.38 -2.84 -19.25
N GLN A 49 -1.09 -2.61 -19.09
CA GLN A 49 -0.64 -1.43 -18.35
C GLN A 49 -1.04 -0.14 -19.05
N VAL A 50 -1.10 -0.15 -20.37
CA VAL A 50 -1.53 1.04 -21.11
C VAL A 50 -3.00 1.32 -20.79
N GLU A 51 -3.83 0.29 -20.79
CA GLU A 51 -5.24 0.46 -20.47
C GLU A 51 -5.44 0.94 -19.02
N ALA A 52 -4.69 0.32 -18.10
CA ALA A 52 -4.78 0.70 -16.69
C ALA A 52 -4.33 2.14 -16.49
N ALA A 53 -3.27 2.56 -17.18
CA ALA A 53 -2.78 3.93 -17.06
C ALA A 53 -3.82 4.93 -17.54
N LYS A 54 -4.53 4.63 -18.62
CA LYS A 54 -5.58 5.50 -19.10
C LYS A 54 -6.69 5.64 -18.09
N ILE A 55 -7.11 4.53 -17.49
CA ILE A 55 -8.17 4.53 -16.49
C ILE A 55 -7.72 5.36 -15.29
N CYS A 56 -6.47 5.23 -14.88
CA CYS A 56 -5.92 5.95 -13.73
C CYS A 56 -5.52 7.38 -14.06
N ARG A 57 -5.64 7.78 -15.32
CA ARG A 57 -5.29 9.13 -15.78
C ARG A 57 -3.84 9.46 -15.56
N THR A 58 -2.98 8.50 -15.85
CA THR A 58 -1.54 8.67 -15.79
C THR A 58 -0.94 8.05 -17.04
N ASP A 59 0.37 8.14 -17.20
CA ASP A 59 1.01 7.51 -18.35
C ASP A 59 1.55 6.15 -17.96
N GLN A 60 1.79 5.31 -18.95
CA GLN A 60 2.21 3.94 -18.73
C GLN A 60 3.58 3.86 -18.04
N PRO A 61 4.59 4.66 -18.41
CA PRO A 61 5.86 4.57 -17.67
C PRO A 61 5.74 4.92 -16.21
N THR A 62 4.92 5.93 -15.86
CA THR A 62 4.71 6.31 -14.48
C THR A 62 4.04 5.18 -13.72
N LEU A 63 2.96 4.62 -14.26
CA LEU A 63 2.26 3.54 -13.61
C LEU A 63 3.16 2.32 -13.48
N SER A 64 3.93 2.01 -14.50
CA SER A 64 4.84 0.87 -14.47
C SER A 64 5.84 0.97 -13.32
N LYS A 65 6.42 2.16 -13.11
CA LYS A 65 7.36 2.35 -12.02
C LYS A 65 6.70 2.12 -10.68
N ILE A 66 5.51 2.66 -10.50
CA ILE A 66 4.77 2.52 -9.25
C ILE A 66 4.47 1.05 -8.99
N LEU A 67 3.98 0.33 -10.00
CA LEU A 67 3.61 -1.06 -9.84
C LEU A 67 4.80 -1.98 -9.60
N ARG A 68 6.00 -1.52 -9.92
CA ARG A 68 7.21 -2.28 -9.61
C ARG A 68 7.75 -1.97 -8.22
N GLY A 69 7.05 -1.15 -7.45
CA GLY A 69 7.41 -0.94 -6.05
C GLY A 69 8.09 0.36 -5.71
N ARG A 70 8.01 1.38 -6.59
CA ARG A 70 8.60 2.68 -6.27
C ARG A 70 7.72 3.43 -5.31
N VAL A 71 7.62 2.92 -4.09
CA VAL A 71 6.69 3.44 -3.09
C VAL A 71 7.01 4.85 -2.64
N GLU A 72 8.29 5.25 -2.69
CA GLU A 72 8.65 6.57 -2.17
C GLU A 72 8.18 7.71 -3.05
N SER A 73 7.91 7.44 -4.32
CA SER A 73 7.58 8.50 -5.26
C SER A 73 6.09 8.70 -5.48
N VAL A 74 5.27 8.05 -4.67
CA VAL A 74 3.82 8.15 -4.84
C VAL A 74 3.17 8.33 -3.48
N THR A 75 2.05 9.03 -3.43
CA THR A 75 1.33 9.27 -2.19
C THR A 75 0.22 8.25 -2.00
N ILE A 76 -0.19 8.06 -0.75
CA ILE A 76 -1.28 7.14 -0.43
C ILE A 76 -2.57 7.57 -1.12
N ASP A 77 -2.87 8.88 -1.13
CA ASP A 77 -4.10 9.34 -1.75
C ASP A 77 -4.08 9.12 -3.26
N ARG A 78 -2.91 9.21 -3.89
CA ARG A 78 -2.83 8.94 -5.32
C ARG A 78 -3.09 7.46 -5.59
N LEU A 79 -2.53 6.57 -4.77
CA LEU A 79 -2.75 5.14 -4.93
C LEU A 79 -4.23 4.80 -4.69
N ALA A 80 -4.84 5.43 -3.68
CA ALA A 80 -6.27 5.24 -3.43
C ALA A 80 -7.08 5.72 -4.62
N GLY A 81 -6.67 6.82 -5.24
CA GLY A 81 -7.34 7.33 -6.44
C GLY A 81 -7.26 6.36 -7.60
N TYR A 82 -6.12 5.70 -7.78
CA TYR A 82 -5.99 4.69 -8.82
C TYR A 82 -6.95 3.53 -8.56
N LEU A 83 -7.05 3.09 -7.30
CA LEU A 83 -7.95 1.99 -6.95
C LEU A 83 -9.40 2.34 -7.23
N THR A 84 -9.82 3.55 -6.85
CA THR A 84 -11.21 3.94 -7.10
C THR A 84 -11.47 4.07 -8.59
N ALA A 85 -10.52 4.58 -9.36
CA ALA A 85 -10.68 4.66 -10.80
C ALA A 85 -10.81 3.27 -11.42
N LEU A 86 -10.12 2.29 -10.86
CA LEU A 86 -10.16 0.92 -11.34
C LEU A 86 -11.40 0.14 -10.87
N GLY A 87 -12.24 0.77 -10.07
CA GLY A 87 -13.49 0.14 -9.64
C GLY A 87 -13.46 -0.45 -8.24
N ARG A 88 -12.41 -0.16 -7.46
CA ARG A 88 -12.35 -0.64 -6.09
C ARG A 88 -12.84 0.43 -5.14
N THR A 89 -13.39 0.05 -4.03
CA THR A 89 -13.77 0.99 -2.98
C THR A 89 -12.68 0.99 -1.92
N VAL A 90 -12.21 2.18 -1.57
CA VAL A 90 -11.21 2.33 -0.52
C VAL A 90 -11.92 2.91 0.70
N GLU A 91 -11.87 2.19 1.82
CA GLU A 91 -12.50 2.62 3.05
C GLU A 91 -11.43 3.01 4.04
N ILE A 92 -11.63 4.15 4.70
CA ILE A 92 -10.69 4.63 5.69
C ILE A 92 -11.38 4.62 7.04
N ARG A 93 -10.81 3.91 8.00
CA ARG A 93 -11.40 3.80 9.32
C ARG A 93 -10.48 4.40 10.35
N VAL A 94 -11.04 5.26 11.18
CA VAL A 94 -10.30 5.87 12.29
C VAL A 94 -10.90 5.28 13.57
N THR A 95 -10.07 4.62 14.37
CA THR A 95 -10.55 3.97 15.59
C THR A 95 -10.60 4.97 16.73
N PRO A 96 -11.36 4.67 17.78
CA PRO A 96 -11.48 5.61 18.91
C PRO A 96 -10.16 5.81 19.63
N TYR A 97 -10.03 6.95 20.28
CA TYR A 97 -8.87 7.28 21.07
C TYR A 97 -8.70 6.25 22.21
N ASN A 98 -7.47 5.84 22.42
CA ASN A 98 -7.13 4.90 23.48
C ASN A 98 -6.00 5.52 24.31
N ALA A 99 -6.31 5.89 25.54
CA ALA A 99 -5.35 6.58 26.38
C ALA A 99 -4.12 5.74 26.75
N ARG A 100 -4.19 4.43 26.54
CA ARG A 100 -3.06 3.56 26.84
C ARG A 100 -2.01 3.56 25.77
N VAL A 101 -2.32 4.16 24.61
CA VAL A 101 -1.41 4.16 23.47
C VAL A 101 -0.84 5.54 23.30
N LYS A 102 0.48 5.68 23.29
CA LYS A 102 1.11 6.97 23.12
C LYS A 102 0.88 7.52 21.73
N ALA A 103 0.97 6.69 20.76
CA ALA A 103 0.77 7.08 19.36
C ALA A 103 0.05 5.96 18.66
N GLY A 104 -0.86 6.30 17.77
CA GLY A 104 -1.56 5.31 16.98
C GLY A 104 -0.69 4.83 15.82
N HIS A 105 -1.30 4.06 14.95
CA HIS A 105 -0.62 3.46 13.82
C HIS A 105 -1.39 3.67 12.53
N LEU A 106 -0.66 3.75 11.44
CA LEU A 106 -1.26 3.76 10.12
C LEU A 106 -1.09 2.37 9.55
N VAL A 107 -2.19 1.66 9.37
CA VAL A 107 -2.15 0.28 8.90
C VAL A 107 -3.27 0.03 7.91
N THR A 108 -3.13 -1.03 7.13
CA THR A 108 -4.24 -1.49 6.29
C THR A 108 -4.95 -2.62 7.00
N VAL A 109 -6.25 -2.73 6.74
CA VAL A 109 -7.03 -3.84 7.25
C VAL A 109 -7.07 -4.87 6.14
N ALA A 110 -6.69 -6.06 6.46
CA ALA A 110 -6.53 -7.09 5.43
C ALA A 110 -7.82 -7.48 4.76
#